data_2b9643bb5cebceb831ac105767e98634
#
_entry.id   2b9643bb5cebceb831ac105767e98634
#
_cell.length_a   1.000
_cell.length_b   1.000
_cell.length_c   1.000
_cell.angle_alpha   90.00
_cell.angle_beta   90.00
_cell.angle_gamma   90.00
#
_symmetry.space_group_name_H-M   'P 1'
#
loop_
_entity.id
_entity.type
_entity.pdbx_description
1 polymer ?
#
loop_
_entity_poly.entity_id
_entity_poly.type
_entity_poly.pdbx_seq_one_letter_code
_entity_poly.pdbx_strand_id
1 'polypeptide(L)'
;MGRIRRQDIEIQRKRLAREQGTIRKDWGGRLPIALCYPNSYAIGMCNLGFQSVYSLFNSARQFVCERVFAEPVLIGSRSAGRGDWTGDDSYRIEGRLEALGEPLSVESQRPLGDFSVVAFSLSFELDYFNIGDVLRRAGIAPLAADRVETDPIIIAGGPAVSGNPEPVAPMLDAVVVGEVEPIVAGLQEVFLGGGSRADQLARLARLPGVYIPANYAIGYAPDGTIERVTPADAEVALPVARLNARNVNDFHTMSAVLSPDIELGDMFLVEMTRGCARGCRFCLAGYTSLPVRHRHVDHLIEAVEQGRRLRKRIGLISAATSDHPQLEQLLARMLEVGADVSLSSLRIDRISPFLVEALVRSGTRTITLAPEAGSQRMRDVINKRLTHEQIVHAAELAGRGGIPRIKLYFIVGLPGETDDDVRELAALSAEILERAREHHRGARVAVNLSPHVPKAQTAFQWEAMENVETSTQRIKLVQRALGPLGIDVRFEAPAAQRVQAILARGDRRLAPVLLDTQRLQQFELNLRKHGLDPDFYLGSMDPNGIMPWSLVSTGVPEWYLKQEFGRARGLGGQEIPMLDLPPKAAAVVEAARLAGSAA
;
A
#
# COMPACT_ATOMS: atom_id res chain seq x y z
N MET A 1 15.00 15.38 -24.71
CA MET A 1 16.02 14.57 -24.00
C MET A 1 16.44 15.31 -22.75
N GLY A 2 16.22 14.72 -21.59
CA GLY A 2 16.71 15.22 -20.32
C GLY A 2 18.23 15.26 -20.33
N ARG A 3 18.83 16.23 -19.64
CA ARG A 3 20.29 16.36 -19.59
C ARG A 3 20.81 15.43 -18.48
N ILE A 4 21.58 14.40 -18.85
CA ILE A 4 22.32 13.58 -17.88
C ILE A 4 23.36 14.49 -17.20
N ARG A 5 23.26 14.60 -15.88
CA ARG A 5 24.19 15.40 -15.08
C ARG A 5 25.20 14.48 -14.39
N ARG A 6 26.46 14.91 -14.37
CA ARG A 6 27.53 14.17 -13.68
C ARG A 6 27.19 13.87 -12.23
N GLN A 7 26.51 14.81 -11.56
CA GLN A 7 26.07 14.64 -10.17
C GLN A 7 25.09 13.46 -10.01
N ASP A 8 24.15 13.25 -10.96
CA ASP A 8 23.17 12.16 -10.89
C ASP A 8 23.88 10.79 -11.04
N ILE A 9 24.86 10.70 -11.93
CA ILE A 9 25.71 9.50 -12.07
C ILE A 9 26.48 9.21 -10.76
N GLU A 10 27.06 10.25 -10.14
CA GLU A 10 27.83 10.10 -8.89
C GLU A 10 26.93 9.65 -7.72
N ILE A 11 25.69 10.12 -7.65
CA ILE A 11 24.69 9.67 -6.65
C ILE A 11 24.45 8.17 -6.80
N GLN A 12 24.16 7.68 -8.01
CA GLN A 12 23.89 6.25 -8.24
C GLN A 12 25.14 5.39 -7.95
N ARG A 13 26.31 5.83 -8.33
CA ARG A 13 27.58 5.15 -8.02
C ARG A 13 27.84 5.05 -6.51
N LYS A 14 27.55 6.10 -5.75
CA LYS A 14 27.69 6.11 -4.30
C LYS A 14 26.71 5.12 -3.64
N ARG A 15 25.45 5.08 -4.11
CA ARG A 15 24.46 4.09 -3.65
C ARG A 15 24.95 2.67 -3.91
N LEU A 16 25.31 2.39 -5.16
CA LEU A 16 25.79 1.08 -5.60
C LEU A 16 27.02 0.60 -4.79
N ALA A 17 27.94 1.50 -4.48
CA ALA A 17 29.15 1.18 -3.69
C ALA A 17 28.83 0.81 -2.23
N ARG A 18 27.67 1.19 -1.72
CA ARG A 18 27.25 0.93 -0.33
C ARG A 18 26.27 -0.25 -0.20
N GLU A 19 25.78 -0.75 -1.32
CA GLU A 19 24.86 -1.89 -1.37
C GLU A 19 25.58 -3.23 -1.23
N GLN A 20 24.84 -4.21 -0.69
CA GLN A 20 25.22 -5.62 -0.68
C GLN A 20 24.12 -6.43 -1.37
N GLY A 21 24.47 -7.37 -2.25
CA GLY A 21 23.51 -8.23 -2.95
C GLY A 21 23.02 -7.69 -4.29
N THR A 22 23.50 -6.53 -4.74
CA THR A 22 23.13 -5.98 -6.05
C THR A 22 23.50 -6.94 -7.18
N ILE A 23 22.53 -7.25 -8.03
CA ILE A 23 22.71 -8.13 -9.18
C ILE A 23 23.15 -7.28 -10.38
N ARG A 24 24.38 -7.50 -10.85
CA ARG A 24 24.92 -6.82 -12.04
C ARG A 24 25.06 -7.82 -13.17
N LYS A 25 24.55 -7.47 -14.34
CA LYS A 25 24.64 -8.25 -15.56
C LYS A 25 25.08 -7.35 -16.72
N ASP A 26 25.85 -7.92 -17.64
CA ASP A 26 26.12 -7.24 -18.90
C ASP A 26 24.87 -7.20 -19.77
N TRP A 27 24.67 -6.09 -20.49
CA TRP A 27 23.51 -5.92 -21.37
C TRP A 27 23.57 -6.77 -22.63
N GLY A 28 24.79 -7.10 -23.07
CA GLY A 28 25.00 -7.82 -24.34
C GLY A 28 24.13 -9.05 -24.51
N GLY A 29 23.24 -9.04 -25.50
CA GLY A 29 22.33 -10.13 -25.82
C GLY A 29 21.20 -10.38 -24.81
N ARG A 30 20.97 -9.46 -23.87
CA ARG A 30 19.87 -9.51 -22.88
C ARG A 30 18.87 -8.40 -23.13
N LEU A 31 17.63 -8.67 -22.78
CA LEU A 31 16.55 -7.67 -22.79
C LEU A 31 16.64 -6.80 -21.52
N PRO A 32 16.84 -5.49 -21.66
CA PRO A 32 16.93 -4.59 -20.52
C PRO A 32 15.55 -4.18 -20.01
N ILE A 33 15.33 -4.37 -18.69
CA ILE A 33 14.12 -3.97 -17.97
C ILE A 33 14.51 -2.95 -16.91
N ALA A 34 13.89 -1.76 -16.93
CA ALA A 34 13.96 -0.83 -15.83
C ALA A 34 12.84 -1.10 -14.84
N LEU A 35 13.15 -1.55 -13.64
CA LEU A 35 12.19 -1.66 -12.56
C LEU A 35 12.16 -0.32 -11.81
N CYS A 36 11.12 0.45 -12.03
CA CYS A 36 10.97 1.80 -11.51
C CYS A 36 10.08 1.85 -10.28
N TYR A 37 10.60 2.38 -9.17
CA TYR A 37 9.80 2.77 -8.02
C TYR A 37 9.59 4.29 -8.09
N PRO A 38 8.34 4.77 -8.28
CA PRO A 38 8.11 6.20 -8.50
C PRO A 38 8.11 7.01 -7.20
N ASN A 39 9.12 6.79 -6.39
CA ASN A 39 9.41 7.50 -5.15
C ASN A 39 10.92 7.48 -4.88
N SER A 40 11.36 7.97 -3.72
CA SER A 40 12.77 8.01 -3.37
C SER A 40 13.40 6.62 -3.23
N TYR A 41 14.70 6.55 -3.42
CA TYR A 41 15.50 5.35 -3.19
C TYR A 41 15.26 4.77 -1.78
N ALA A 42 15.25 5.62 -0.76
CA ALA A 42 15.07 5.20 0.62
C ALA A 42 13.72 4.47 0.85
N ILE A 43 12.63 4.96 0.25
CA ILE A 43 11.30 4.36 0.35
C ILE A 43 11.22 3.10 -0.50
N GLY A 44 11.64 3.17 -1.76
CA GLY A 44 11.54 2.03 -2.69
C GLY A 44 12.33 0.83 -2.23
N MET A 45 13.52 1.03 -1.69
CA MET A 45 14.36 -0.06 -1.18
C MET A 45 13.87 -0.67 0.14
N CYS A 46 12.96 -0.02 0.87
CA CYS A 46 12.25 -0.63 2.00
C CYS A 46 11.11 -1.57 1.54
N ASN A 47 10.71 -1.52 0.26
CA ASN A 47 9.62 -2.33 -0.28
C ASN A 47 10.12 -3.73 -0.68
N LEU A 48 9.75 -4.75 0.10
CA LEU A 48 10.16 -6.12 -0.14
C LEU A 48 9.60 -6.70 -1.45
N GLY A 49 8.37 -6.28 -1.84
CA GLY A 49 7.79 -6.67 -3.13
C GLY A 49 8.60 -6.16 -4.32
N PHE A 50 9.06 -4.91 -4.28
CA PHE A 50 9.95 -4.33 -5.29
C PHE A 50 11.27 -5.12 -5.40
N GLN A 51 11.90 -5.42 -4.27
CA GLN A 51 13.13 -6.22 -4.25
C GLN A 51 12.91 -7.66 -4.78
N SER A 52 11.74 -8.25 -4.49
CA SER A 52 11.39 -9.58 -5.00
C SER A 52 11.22 -9.59 -6.52
N VAL A 53 10.54 -8.58 -7.08
CA VAL A 53 10.40 -8.42 -8.55
C VAL A 53 11.76 -8.24 -9.21
N TYR A 54 12.63 -7.41 -8.61
CA TYR A 54 14.02 -7.23 -9.07
C TYR A 54 14.80 -8.55 -9.13
N SER A 55 14.75 -9.34 -8.06
CA SER A 55 15.40 -10.64 -7.98
C SER A 55 14.80 -11.61 -9.00
N LEU A 56 13.48 -11.63 -9.12
CA LEU A 56 12.73 -12.55 -9.97
C LEU A 56 13.02 -12.29 -11.47
N PHE A 57 13.01 -11.04 -11.94
CA PHE A 57 13.41 -10.74 -13.30
C PHE A 57 14.88 -11.07 -13.56
N ASN A 58 15.74 -10.81 -12.59
CA ASN A 58 17.16 -11.15 -12.71
C ASN A 58 17.47 -12.65 -12.59
N SER A 59 16.56 -13.49 -12.11
CA SER A 59 16.74 -14.96 -12.13
C SER A 59 16.78 -15.50 -13.56
N ALA A 60 16.10 -14.85 -14.50
CA ALA A 60 16.16 -15.20 -15.91
C ALA A 60 17.50 -14.77 -16.54
N ARG A 61 18.16 -15.70 -17.24
CA ARG A 61 19.46 -15.43 -17.88
C ARG A 61 19.37 -14.37 -18.97
N GLN A 62 18.24 -14.34 -19.69
CA GLN A 62 18.01 -13.47 -20.85
C GLN A 62 17.63 -12.04 -20.46
N PHE A 63 17.31 -11.76 -19.19
CA PHE A 63 16.96 -10.45 -18.71
C PHE A 63 18.12 -9.79 -17.98
N VAL A 64 18.23 -8.48 -18.12
CA VAL A 64 18.93 -7.59 -17.20
C VAL A 64 17.91 -6.61 -16.64
N CYS A 65 17.63 -6.73 -15.34
CA CYS A 65 16.73 -5.83 -14.65
C CYS A 65 17.53 -4.89 -13.77
N GLU A 66 17.34 -3.59 -13.95
CA GLU A 66 18.00 -2.53 -13.18
C GLU A 66 16.98 -1.65 -12.49
N ARG A 67 17.34 -1.09 -11.34
CA ARG A 67 16.43 -0.30 -10.50
C ARG A 67 16.53 1.18 -10.81
N VAL A 68 15.37 1.84 -10.92
CA VAL A 68 15.24 3.28 -11.13
C VAL A 68 14.34 3.87 -10.07
N PHE A 69 14.67 5.06 -9.56
CA PHE A 69 13.87 5.78 -8.54
C PHE A 69 13.54 7.18 -9.04
N ALA A 70 12.34 7.65 -8.73
CA ALA A 70 11.87 8.95 -9.21
C ALA A 70 12.60 10.13 -8.57
N GLU A 71 13.08 9.98 -7.32
CA GLU A 71 13.57 11.10 -6.48
C GLU A 71 12.54 12.23 -6.51
N PRO A 72 11.41 12.08 -5.83
CA PRO A 72 10.23 12.86 -6.11
C PRO A 72 10.42 14.36 -5.85
N VAL A 73 9.81 15.12 -6.72
CA VAL A 73 9.53 16.54 -6.55
C VAL A 73 8.36 16.74 -5.59
N LEU A 74 7.58 15.69 -5.41
CA LEU A 74 6.35 15.61 -4.64
C LEU A 74 6.53 14.78 -3.39
N ILE A 75 7.14 15.22 -2.34
CA ILE A 75 6.93 14.77 -0.98
C ILE A 75 7.80 15.61 -0.06
N GLY A 76 7.15 16.33 0.85
CA GLY A 76 7.82 16.81 2.04
C GLY A 76 8.08 15.66 2.98
N SER A 77 9.15 14.93 2.78
CA SER A 77 9.82 14.29 3.87
C SER A 77 11.08 15.08 4.13
N ARG A 78 11.11 15.87 5.15
CA ARG A 78 12.39 16.21 5.76
C ARG A 78 13.05 14.89 6.10
N SER A 79 14.19 14.66 5.47
CA SER A 79 15.22 13.67 5.77
C SER A 79 14.90 12.76 6.95
N ALA A 80 15.00 11.46 6.75
CA ALA A 80 15.18 10.44 7.76
C ALA A 80 16.41 10.81 8.62
N GLY A 81 16.20 11.68 9.59
CA GLY A 81 17.15 12.17 10.54
C GLY A 81 16.43 12.57 11.81
N ARG A 82 16.25 11.57 12.69
CA ARG A 82 15.78 11.73 14.07
C ARG A 82 14.35 12.27 14.26
N GLY A 83 13.39 11.39 14.28
CA GLY A 83 12.41 11.30 15.36
C GLY A 83 11.37 12.37 15.60
N ASP A 84 11.20 13.39 14.79
CA ASP A 84 10.20 14.44 15.01
C ASP A 84 9.31 14.62 13.78
N TRP A 85 8.30 13.77 13.69
CA TRP A 85 7.14 14.04 12.88
C TRP A 85 6.24 15.01 13.66
N THR A 86 6.47 16.29 13.51
CA THR A 86 5.51 17.31 13.94
C THR A 86 4.47 17.47 12.84
N GLY A 87 3.20 17.53 13.22
CA GLY A 87 2.04 17.50 12.31
C GLY A 87 1.90 18.65 11.31
N ASP A 88 2.94 19.41 11.05
CA ASP A 88 3.00 20.51 10.08
C ASP A 88 3.87 20.17 8.85
N ASP A 89 4.46 18.98 8.79
CA ASP A 89 5.16 18.49 7.62
C ASP A 89 4.20 17.81 6.63
N SER A 90 3.11 18.51 6.29
CA SER A 90 2.31 18.23 5.12
C SER A 90 3.22 18.16 3.90
N TYR A 91 3.06 17.11 3.10
CA TYR A 91 3.69 16.88 1.80
C TYR A 91 4.07 18.20 1.09
N ARG A 92 5.31 18.65 1.26
CA ARG A 92 5.86 19.81 0.57
C ARG A 92 6.54 19.33 -0.69
N ILE A 93 6.02 19.76 -1.80
CA ILE A 93 6.75 19.77 -3.06
C ILE A 93 7.75 20.91 -2.97
N GLU A 94 8.99 20.64 -2.63
CA GLU A 94 10.07 21.60 -2.72
C GLU A 94 10.98 21.24 -3.89
N GLY A 95 10.89 22.00 -4.94
CA GLY A 95 11.77 21.94 -6.12
C GLY A 95 11.01 22.16 -7.41
N ARG A 96 11.66 22.80 -8.38
CA ARG A 96 11.17 22.87 -9.75
C ARG A 96 11.52 21.55 -10.44
N LEU A 97 10.59 20.99 -11.22
CA LEU A 97 10.80 19.83 -12.10
C LEU A 97 12.08 19.97 -12.95
N GLU A 98 12.40 21.19 -13.35
CA GLU A 98 13.61 21.56 -14.10
C GLU A 98 14.93 21.31 -13.32
N ALA A 99 14.88 21.13 -12.00
CA ALA A 99 16.04 20.90 -11.16
C ALA A 99 16.48 19.42 -11.11
N LEU A 100 15.64 18.49 -11.57
CA LEU A 100 15.96 17.06 -11.63
C LEU A 100 16.50 16.68 -13.00
N GLY A 101 17.53 15.83 -13.02
CA GLY A 101 18.07 15.24 -14.25
C GLY A 101 17.21 14.11 -14.79
N GLU A 102 17.67 13.51 -15.87
CA GLU A 102 17.08 12.30 -16.43
C GLU A 102 17.15 11.15 -15.42
N PRO A 103 16.08 10.34 -15.26
CA PRO A 103 16.11 9.18 -14.36
C PRO A 103 17.14 8.14 -14.85
N LEU A 104 18.07 7.79 -13.96
CA LEU A 104 19.15 6.83 -14.24
C LEU A 104 18.97 5.57 -13.40
N SER A 105 19.33 4.43 -13.99
CA SER A 105 19.42 3.18 -13.23
C SER A 105 20.55 3.21 -12.19
N VAL A 106 20.38 2.46 -11.10
CA VAL A 106 21.41 2.34 -10.05
C VAL A 106 22.60 1.53 -10.54
N GLU A 107 22.36 0.41 -11.21
CA GLU A 107 23.36 -0.59 -11.56
C GLU A 107 24.35 -0.11 -12.61
N SER A 108 23.87 0.42 -13.73
CA SER A 108 24.72 0.84 -14.87
C SER A 108 24.71 2.34 -15.13
N GLN A 109 23.90 3.12 -14.42
CA GLN A 109 23.68 4.55 -14.61
C GLN A 109 23.19 4.90 -16.02
N ARG A 110 22.41 4.01 -16.66
CA ARG A 110 21.80 4.24 -17.97
C ARG A 110 20.50 5.03 -17.84
N PRO A 111 20.21 5.88 -18.82
CA PRO A 111 18.93 6.59 -18.91
C PRO A 111 17.76 5.61 -19.04
N LEU A 112 16.60 6.02 -18.51
CA LEU A 112 15.40 5.19 -18.55
C LEU A 112 14.93 4.88 -19.98
N GLY A 113 15.16 5.78 -20.93
CA GLY A 113 14.82 5.60 -22.34
C GLY A 113 15.62 4.53 -23.08
N ASP A 114 16.76 4.06 -22.53
CA ASP A 114 17.56 2.99 -23.14
C ASP A 114 16.95 1.59 -22.92
N PHE A 115 15.98 1.44 -22.01
CA PHE A 115 15.39 0.16 -21.65
C PHE A 115 14.27 -0.22 -22.62
N SER A 116 14.11 -1.52 -22.87
CA SER A 116 13.01 -2.05 -23.70
C SER A 116 11.67 -2.08 -22.96
N VAL A 117 11.70 -2.25 -21.65
CA VAL A 117 10.53 -2.29 -20.79
C VAL A 117 10.80 -1.43 -19.56
N VAL A 118 9.82 -0.61 -19.20
CA VAL A 118 9.78 0.11 -17.91
C VAL A 118 8.65 -0.46 -17.07
N ALA A 119 8.99 -1.07 -15.96
CA ALA A 119 8.05 -1.70 -15.04
C ALA A 119 7.90 -0.85 -13.77
N PHE A 120 6.76 -0.20 -13.59
CA PHE A 120 6.47 0.56 -12.37
C PHE A 120 5.94 -0.34 -11.25
N SER A 121 6.51 -0.19 -10.05
CA SER A 121 5.99 -0.80 -8.82
C SER A 121 5.19 0.24 -8.04
N LEU A 122 3.87 0.13 -8.06
CA LEU A 122 2.92 1.12 -7.54
C LEU A 122 2.27 0.60 -6.25
N SER A 123 2.80 1.04 -5.12
CA SER A 123 2.33 0.59 -3.80
C SER A 123 1.36 1.56 -3.13
N PHE A 124 1.35 2.81 -3.55
CA PHE A 124 0.61 3.89 -2.92
C PHE A 124 0.09 4.88 -3.96
N GLU A 125 -1.14 5.36 -3.81
CA GLU A 125 -1.81 6.17 -4.84
C GLU A 125 -1.16 7.55 -5.05
N LEU A 126 -0.56 8.15 -4.01
CA LEU A 126 0.14 9.42 -4.19
C LEU A 126 1.41 9.31 -5.05
N ASP A 127 1.94 8.12 -5.25
CA ASP A 127 3.06 7.89 -6.18
C ASP A 127 2.65 8.07 -7.65
N TYR A 128 1.35 8.09 -7.96
CA TYR A 128 0.83 8.28 -9.31
C TYR A 128 1.29 9.60 -9.95
N PHE A 129 1.44 10.67 -9.16
CA PHE A 129 1.95 11.95 -9.64
C PHE A 129 3.34 11.84 -10.26
N ASN A 130 4.17 10.92 -9.75
CA ASN A 130 5.55 10.79 -10.17
C ASN A 130 5.72 10.02 -11.48
N ILE A 131 4.72 9.27 -11.94
CA ILE A 131 4.80 8.47 -13.19
C ILE A 131 5.03 9.39 -14.40
N GLY A 132 4.16 10.39 -14.54
CA GLY A 132 4.24 11.33 -15.66
C GLY A 132 5.53 12.15 -15.65
N ASP A 133 6.03 12.56 -14.48
CA ASP A 133 7.29 13.26 -14.32
C ASP A 133 8.49 12.40 -14.76
N VAL A 134 8.55 11.16 -14.28
CA VAL A 134 9.61 10.20 -14.64
C VAL A 134 9.67 9.98 -16.15
N LEU A 135 8.50 9.74 -16.79
CA LEU A 135 8.44 9.53 -18.23
C LEU A 135 8.86 10.77 -19.02
N ARG A 136 8.38 11.97 -18.65
CA ARG A 136 8.77 13.23 -19.32
C ARG A 136 10.27 13.49 -19.22
N ARG A 137 10.87 13.29 -18.04
CA ARG A 137 12.32 13.48 -17.85
C ARG A 137 13.14 12.49 -18.66
N ALA A 138 12.61 11.29 -18.90
CA ALA A 138 13.21 10.27 -19.75
C ALA A 138 12.97 10.50 -21.25
N GLY A 139 12.22 11.53 -21.64
CA GLY A 139 11.87 11.78 -23.04
C GLY A 139 10.86 10.79 -23.61
N ILE A 140 10.14 10.05 -22.75
CA ILE A 140 9.10 9.09 -23.13
C ILE A 140 7.73 9.78 -23.04
N ALA A 141 6.87 9.56 -24.04
CA ALA A 141 5.51 10.10 -24.03
C ALA A 141 4.74 9.60 -22.79
N PRO A 142 4.21 10.49 -21.92
CA PRO A 142 3.50 10.05 -20.71
C PRO A 142 2.23 9.25 -21.00
N LEU A 143 1.45 9.64 -22.01
CA LEU A 143 0.24 8.91 -22.42
C LEU A 143 0.62 7.78 -23.39
N ALA A 144 0.02 6.60 -23.17
CA ALA A 144 0.26 5.42 -23.99
C ALA A 144 -0.14 5.65 -25.47
N ALA A 145 -1.19 6.45 -25.71
CA ALA A 145 -1.68 6.77 -27.05
C ALA A 145 -0.69 7.60 -27.89
N ASP A 146 0.24 8.32 -27.26
CA ASP A 146 1.22 9.19 -27.91
C ASP A 146 2.57 8.47 -28.15
N ARG A 147 2.70 7.22 -27.71
CA ARG A 147 3.96 6.44 -27.83
C ARG A 147 4.13 5.89 -29.22
N VAL A 148 5.37 5.92 -29.68
CA VAL A 148 5.79 5.38 -30.97
C VAL A 148 6.48 4.01 -30.82
N GLU A 149 6.76 3.36 -31.94
CA GLU A 149 7.34 2.01 -32.00
C GLU A 149 8.67 1.86 -31.22
N THR A 150 9.44 2.94 -31.17
CA THR A 150 10.76 2.95 -30.48
C THR A 150 10.67 3.20 -28.98
N ASP A 151 9.51 3.60 -28.46
CA ASP A 151 9.34 3.82 -27.04
C ASP A 151 9.28 2.49 -26.27
N PRO A 152 9.80 2.42 -25.06
CA PRO A 152 9.69 1.23 -24.21
C PRO A 152 8.23 0.87 -23.93
N ILE A 153 7.96 -0.41 -23.68
CA ILE A 153 6.66 -0.85 -23.15
C ILE A 153 6.59 -0.50 -21.67
N ILE A 154 5.55 0.25 -21.29
CA ILE A 154 5.35 0.70 -19.92
C ILE A 154 4.33 -0.19 -19.23
N ILE A 155 4.81 -1.01 -18.29
CA ILE A 155 3.93 -1.86 -17.49
C ILE A 155 3.90 -1.39 -16.04
N ALA A 156 2.85 -1.73 -15.32
CA ALA A 156 2.76 -1.48 -13.88
C ALA A 156 2.24 -2.70 -13.13
N GLY A 157 2.57 -2.77 -11.85
CA GLY A 157 2.03 -3.73 -10.90
C GLY A 157 2.10 -3.16 -9.48
N GLY A 158 1.60 -3.92 -8.53
CA GLY A 158 1.58 -3.53 -7.12
C GLY A 158 0.17 -3.31 -6.57
N PRO A 159 0.03 -3.17 -5.25
CA PRO A 159 -1.27 -3.17 -4.57
C PRO A 159 -2.18 -2.00 -4.96
N ALA A 160 -1.64 -0.81 -5.27
CA ALA A 160 -2.45 0.34 -5.61
C ALA A 160 -3.19 0.12 -6.96
N VAL A 161 -2.48 -0.25 -8.01
CA VAL A 161 -3.09 -0.53 -9.35
C VAL A 161 -3.83 -1.86 -9.41
N SER A 162 -3.52 -2.81 -8.53
CA SER A 162 -4.33 -4.03 -8.39
C SER A 162 -5.69 -3.75 -7.74
N GLY A 163 -5.78 -2.69 -6.93
CA GLY A 163 -7.05 -2.21 -6.38
C GLY A 163 -7.85 -1.39 -7.38
N ASN A 164 -7.22 -0.41 -8.02
CA ASN A 164 -7.81 0.44 -9.04
C ASN A 164 -6.74 0.98 -10.00
N PRO A 165 -6.61 0.44 -11.22
CA PRO A 165 -5.64 0.91 -12.21
C PRO A 165 -6.07 2.20 -12.92
N GLU A 166 -7.37 2.52 -12.92
CA GLU A 166 -7.96 3.50 -13.82
C GLU A 166 -7.39 4.93 -13.73
N PRO A 167 -7.04 5.49 -12.55
CA PRO A 167 -6.48 6.84 -12.48
C PRO A 167 -5.21 7.05 -13.32
N VAL A 168 -4.46 5.98 -13.56
CA VAL A 168 -3.19 6.00 -14.31
C VAL A 168 -3.22 5.15 -15.58
N ALA A 169 -4.34 4.49 -15.86
CA ALA A 169 -4.50 3.61 -17.01
C ALA A 169 -4.07 4.24 -18.35
N PRO A 170 -4.40 5.52 -18.67
CA PRO A 170 -3.94 6.14 -19.91
C PRO A 170 -2.42 6.34 -20.02
N MET A 171 -1.69 6.26 -18.89
CA MET A 171 -0.22 6.37 -18.87
C MET A 171 0.48 5.01 -19.04
N LEU A 172 -0.26 3.90 -18.98
CA LEU A 172 0.28 2.54 -18.94
C LEU A 172 -0.13 1.75 -20.19
N ASP A 173 0.77 0.92 -20.68
CA ASP A 173 0.46 -0.01 -21.77
C ASP A 173 -0.19 -1.28 -21.23
N ALA A 174 0.25 -1.74 -20.05
CA ALA A 174 -0.32 -2.91 -19.39
C ALA A 174 -0.22 -2.81 -17.86
N VAL A 175 -1.13 -3.47 -17.15
CA VAL A 175 -1.08 -3.64 -15.69
C VAL A 175 -1.14 -5.11 -15.35
N VAL A 176 -0.21 -5.58 -14.53
CA VAL A 176 -0.24 -6.91 -13.92
C VAL A 176 -1.05 -6.81 -12.64
N VAL A 177 -2.24 -7.41 -12.63
CA VAL A 177 -3.17 -7.38 -11.52
C VAL A 177 -2.84 -8.52 -10.54
N GLY A 178 -2.38 -8.17 -9.35
CA GLY A 178 -2.02 -9.14 -8.29
C GLY A 178 -0.54 -9.45 -8.21
N GLU A 179 -0.22 -10.73 -8.07
CA GLU A 179 1.13 -11.23 -7.80
C GLU A 179 1.86 -11.59 -9.10
N VAL A 180 3.13 -11.24 -9.19
CA VAL A 180 3.90 -11.37 -10.43
C VAL A 180 4.47 -12.78 -10.63
N GLU A 181 4.68 -13.54 -9.56
CA GLU A 181 5.32 -14.84 -9.61
C GLU A 181 4.67 -15.82 -10.63
N PRO A 182 3.33 -15.93 -10.70
CA PRO A 182 2.70 -16.85 -11.65
C PRO A 182 2.87 -16.48 -13.13
N ILE A 183 3.23 -15.22 -13.43
CA ILE A 183 3.20 -14.72 -14.81
C ILE A 183 4.60 -14.41 -15.38
N VAL A 184 5.65 -14.45 -14.57
CA VAL A 184 7.00 -14.06 -15.00
C VAL A 184 7.45 -14.83 -16.26
N ALA A 185 7.21 -16.14 -16.32
CA ALA A 185 7.55 -16.93 -17.51
C ALA A 185 6.83 -16.43 -18.77
N GLY A 186 5.53 -16.13 -18.66
CA GLY A 186 4.76 -15.57 -19.77
C GLY A 186 5.25 -14.18 -20.20
N LEU A 187 5.59 -13.30 -19.24
CA LEU A 187 6.21 -12.00 -19.55
C LEU A 187 7.55 -12.18 -20.27
N GLN A 188 8.34 -13.16 -19.85
CA GLN A 188 9.60 -13.49 -20.52
C GLN A 188 9.38 -13.91 -21.97
N GLU A 189 8.45 -14.83 -22.22
CA GLU A 189 8.11 -15.29 -23.58
C GLU A 189 7.66 -14.14 -24.47
N VAL A 190 6.80 -13.25 -23.96
CA VAL A 190 6.29 -12.11 -24.73
C VAL A 190 7.44 -11.17 -25.12
N PHE A 191 8.25 -10.75 -24.15
CA PHE A 191 9.28 -9.74 -24.40
C PHE A 191 10.45 -10.30 -25.21
N LEU A 192 10.84 -11.56 -25.03
CA LEU A 192 11.90 -12.21 -25.82
C LEU A 192 11.44 -12.61 -27.22
N GLY A 193 10.14 -12.77 -27.42
CA GLY A 193 9.58 -13.16 -28.73
C GLY A 193 9.68 -12.08 -29.80
N GLY A 194 10.15 -10.86 -29.46
CA GLY A 194 10.30 -9.75 -30.40
C GLY A 194 8.97 -9.33 -31.06
N GLY A 195 9.04 -8.78 -32.26
CA GLY A 195 7.88 -8.25 -32.99
C GLY A 195 7.64 -6.77 -32.71
N SER A 196 6.65 -6.20 -33.36
CA SER A 196 6.24 -4.81 -33.16
C SER A 196 5.69 -4.59 -31.75
N ARG A 197 5.62 -3.32 -31.34
CA ARG A 197 4.95 -2.90 -30.10
C ARG A 197 3.52 -3.45 -30.03
N ALA A 198 2.78 -3.34 -31.13
CA ALA A 198 1.40 -3.85 -31.22
C ALA A 198 1.33 -5.38 -31.03
N ASP A 199 2.27 -6.14 -31.64
CA ASP A 199 2.34 -7.61 -31.45
C ASP A 199 2.63 -7.99 -30.01
N GLN A 200 3.52 -7.26 -29.35
CA GLN A 200 3.85 -7.51 -27.95
C GLN A 200 2.65 -7.21 -27.03
N LEU A 201 1.93 -6.10 -27.25
CA LEU A 201 0.73 -5.76 -26.49
C LEU A 201 -0.40 -6.77 -26.72
N ALA A 202 -0.60 -7.25 -27.96
CA ALA A 202 -1.56 -8.30 -28.27
C ALA A 202 -1.23 -9.62 -27.55
N ARG A 203 0.06 -9.98 -27.42
CA ARG A 203 0.48 -11.16 -26.66
C ARG A 203 0.34 -10.95 -25.14
N LEU A 204 0.65 -9.76 -24.63
CA LEU A 204 0.42 -9.41 -23.22
C LEU A 204 -1.06 -9.53 -22.85
N ALA A 205 -1.97 -9.09 -23.73
CA ALA A 205 -3.42 -9.17 -23.51
C ALA A 205 -3.95 -10.61 -23.33
N ARG A 206 -3.21 -11.61 -23.85
CA ARG A 206 -3.57 -13.04 -23.70
C ARG A 206 -3.08 -13.67 -22.42
N LEU A 207 -2.18 -12.98 -21.69
CA LEU A 207 -1.69 -13.49 -20.43
C LEU A 207 -2.74 -13.32 -19.33
N PRO A 208 -2.94 -14.32 -18.47
CA PRO A 208 -3.88 -14.17 -17.35
C PRO A 208 -3.43 -13.03 -16.42
N GLY A 209 -4.38 -12.30 -15.88
CA GLY A 209 -4.12 -11.21 -14.94
C GLY A 209 -3.45 -9.96 -15.52
N VAL A 210 -3.35 -9.86 -16.84
CA VAL A 210 -2.86 -8.65 -17.52
C VAL A 210 -4.04 -7.82 -18.02
N TYR A 211 -4.13 -6.62 -17.52
CA TYR A 211 -5.06 -5.59 -17.94
C TYR A 211 -4.38 -4.65 -18.94
N ILE A 212 -4.94 -4.57 -20.16
CA ILE A 212 -4.50 -3.64 -21.21
C ILE A 212 -5.53 -2.51 -21.30
N PRO A 213 -5.23 -1.29 -20.81
CA PRO A 213 -6.22 -0.20 -20.74
C PRO A 213 -6.85 0.16 -22.08
N ALA A 214 -6.09 0.08 -23.18
CA ALA A 214 -6.54 0.38 -24.53
C ALA A 214 -7.63 -0.59 -25.05
N ASN A 215 -7.78 -1.76 -24.45
CA ASN A 215 -8.77 -2.75 -24.85
C ASN A 215 -10.17 -2.47 -24.27
N TYR A 216 -10.38 -1.36 -23.54
CA TYR A 216 -11.66 -1.05 -22.92
C TYR A 216 -12.10 0.38 -23.22
N ALA A 217 -13.22 0.51 -23.95
CA ALA A 217 -13.90 1.78 -24.11
C ALA A 217 -14.87 2.01 -22.95
N ILE A 218 -14.77 3.19 -22.30
CA ILE A 218 -15.62 3.59 -21.17
C ILE A 218 -16.60 4.65 -21.64
N GLY A 219 -17.90 4.37 -21.51
CA GLY A 219 -18.98 5.33 -21.72
C GLY A 219 -19.38 5.95 -20.38
N TYR A 220 -19.48 7.28 -20.36
CA TYR A 220 -19.90 8.04 -19.17
C TYR A 220 -21.29 8.65 -19.40
N ALA A 221 -22.14 8.60 -18.39
CA ALA A 221 -23.39 9.34 -18.33
C ALA A 221 -23.14 10.85 -18.11
N PRO A 222 -24.15 11.71 -18.35
CA PRO A 222 -24.01 13.17 -18.14
C PRO A 222 -23.61 13.60 -16.73
N ASP A 223 -23.93 12.80 -15.71
CA ASP A 223 -23.54 13.03 -14.32
C ASP A 223 -22.11 12.57 -13.98
N GLY A 224 -21.41 11.98 -14.96
CA GLY A 224 -20.04 11.51 -14.83
C GLY A 224 -19.91 10.06 -14.35
N THR A 225 -21.00 9.36 -14.02
CA THR A 225 -20.98 7.93 -13.69
C THR A 225 -20.65 7.08 -14.92
N ILE A 226 -20.11 5.88 -14.70
CA ILE A 226 -19.84 4.95 -15.79
C ILE A 226 -21.16 4.26 -16.17
N GLU A 227 -21.60 4.47 -17.42
CA GLU A 227 -22.79 3.84 -17.97
C GLU A 227 -22.48 2.47 -18.57
N ARG A 228 -21.31 2.36 -19.21
CA ARG A 228 -20.93 1.15 -19.94
C ARG A 228 -19.41 0.98 -20.04
N VAL A 229 -18.97 -0.26 -19.95
CA VAL A 229 -17.62 -0.70 -20.31
C VAL A 229 -17.73 -1.66 -21.49
N THR A 230 -17.03 -1.36 -22.58
CA THR A 230 -17.04 -2.18 -23.81
C THR A 230 -15.63 -2.70 -24.07
N PRO A 231 -15.38 -4.03 -23.93
CA PRO A 231 -14.15 -4.65 -24.38
C PRO A 231 -13.96 -4.52 -25.90
N ALA A 232 -12.72 -4.49 -26.37
CA ALA A 232 -12.38 -4.38 -27.79
C ALA A 232 -12.90 -5.56 -28.63
N ASP A 233 -12.91 -6.75 -28.04
CA ASP A 233 -13.47 -7.97 -28.61
C ASP A 233 -13.95 -8.94 -27.51
N ALA A 234 -14.57 -10.05 -27.89
CA ALA A 234 -15.16 -11.02 -26.99
C ALA A 234 -14.12 -11.87 -26.20
N GLU A 235 -12.86 -11.87 -26.62
CA GLU A 235 -11.79 -12.61 -25.96
C GLU A 235 -11.15 -11.80 -24.81
N VAL A 236 -11.40 -10.48 -24.78
CA VAL A 236 -10.90 -9.59 -23.73
C VAL A 236 -11.66 -9.84 -22.43
N ALA A 237 -10.93 -10.27 -21.40
CA ALA A 237 -11.52 -10.59 -20.10
C ALA A 237 -12.11 -9.36 -19.41
N LEU A 238 -13.34 -9.45 -18.92
CA LEU A 238 -13.99 -8.41 -18.11
C LEU A 238 -14.80 -9.07 -16.98
N PRO A 239 -14.43 -8.88 -15.70
CA PRO A 239 -13.20 -8.21 -15.24
C PRO A 239 -11.93 -9.06 -15.42
N VAL A 240 -10.77 -8.40 -15.43
CA VAL A 240 -9.47 -9.08 -15.38
C VAL A 240 -9.24 -9.62 -13.97
N ALA A 241 -9.10 -10.94 -13.86
CA ALA A 241 -8.93 -11.61 -12.58
C ALA A 241 -7.50 -11.43 -12.04
N ARG A 242 -7.39 -11.15 -10.76
CA ARG A 242 -6.13 -11.05 -10.06
C ARG A 242 -5.37 -12.37 -10.04
N LEU A 243 -4.06 -12.28 -10.20
CA LEU A 243 -3.14 -13.41 -10.03
C LEU A 243 -2.78 -13.65 -8.56
N ASN A 244 -2.60 -14.91 -8.22
CA ASN A 244 -2.09 -15.35 -6.93
C ASN A 244 -1.06 -16.48 -7.09
N ALA A 245 0.05 -16.41 -6.40
CA ALA A 245 0.92 -17.54 -6.18
C ALA A 245 0.23 -18.56 -5.27
N ARG A 246 -0.06 -19.76 -5.77
CA ARG A 246 -0.82 -20.78 -5.01
C ARG A 246 -0.05 -21.25 -3.77
N ASN A 247 1.24 -21.48 -3.93
CA ASN A 247 2.12 -21.90 -2.85
C ASN A 247 3.27 -20.88 -2.70
N VAL A 248 3.27 -20.14 -1.58
CA VAL A 248 4.31 -19.15 -1.29
C VAL A 248 5.66 -19.78 -0.90
N ASN A 249 5.71 -21.09 -0.67
CA ASN A 249 6.95 -21.81 -0.36
C ASN A 249 7.76 -22.20 -1.61
N ASP A 250 7.21 -22.00 -2.82
CA ASP A 250 7.94 -22.31 -4.06
C ASP A 250 9.03 -21.26 -4.39
N PHE A 251 9.07 -20.15 -3.64
CA PHE A 251 10.03 -19.07 -3.82
C PHE A 251 10.31 -18.34 -2.51
N HIS A 252 11.49 -17.74 -2.41
CA HIS A 252 11.86 -16.89 -1.28
C HIS A 252 11.48 -15.42 -1.57
N THR A 253 10.77 -14.80 -0.61
CA THR A 253 10.52 -13.36 -0.60
C THR A 253 11.28 -12.76 0.58
N MET A 254 12.49 -12.30 0.30
CA MET A 254 13.40 -11.75 1.30
C MET A 254 14.25 -10.63 0.69
N SER A 255 14.97 -9.88 1.51
CA SER A 255 15.86 -8.82 1.06
C SER A 255 16.86 -9.35 0.02
N ALA A 256 16.75 -8.86 -1.22
CA ALA A 256 17.71 -9.15 -2.29
C ALA A 256 18.93 -8.23 -2.21
N VAL A 257 18.68 -6.96 -1.87
CA VAL A 257 19.71 -5.93 -1.75
C VAL A 257 19.58 -5.24 -0.41
N LEU A 258 20.70 -5.09 0.29
CA LEU A 258 20.81 -4.38 1.55
C LEU A 258 21.52 -3.05 1.34
N SER A 259 20.98 -1.97 1.90
CA SER A 259 21.55 -0.63 1.85
C SER A 259 21.50 0.04 3.21
N PRO A 260 22.57 0.73 3.64
CA PRO A 260 22.55 1.52 4.88
C PRO A 260 21.78 2.84 4.72
N ASP A 261 21.39 3.20 3.49
CA ASP A 261 20.76 4.49 3.16
C ASP A 261 19.23 4.46 3.23
N ILE A 262 18.67 3.45 3.89
CA ILE A 262 17.22 3.24 4.05
C ILE A 262 16.86 3.09 5.53
N GLU A 263 15.60 3.37 5.87
CA GLU A 263 15.11 3.29 7.26
C GLU A 263 15.28 1.89 7.87
N LEU A 264 15.12 0.84 7.06
CA LEU A 264 15.24 -0.57 7.46
C LEU A 264 16.63 -1.16 7.16
N GLY A 265 17.66 -0.33 6.96
CA GLY A 265 18.98 -0.75 6.49
C GLY A 265 19.78 -1.62 7.46
N ASP A 266 19.42 -1.65 8.74
CA ASP A 266 19.99 -2.52 9.76
C ASP A 266 19.34 -3.91 9.82
N MET A 267 18.29 -4.15 9.03
CA MET A 267 17.50 -5.38 9.03
C MET A 267 17.63 -6.16 7.71
N PHE A 268 17.52 -7.48 7.82
CA PHE A 268 17.22 -8.36 6.71
C PHE A 268 15.74 -8.74 6.77
N LEU A 269 14.98 -8.45 5.73
CA LEU A 269 13.54 -8.65 5.69
C LEU A 269 13.19 -10.01 5.12
N VAL A 270 12.21 -10.69 5.73
CA VAL A 270 11.66 -11.99 5.29
C VAL A 270 10.15 -11.93 5.34
N GLU A 271 9.48 -12.23 4.21
CA GLU A 271 8.02 -12.38 4.18
C GLU A 271 7.62 -13.70 4.81
N MET A 272 6.80 -13.68 5.85
CA MET A 272 6.35 -14.90 6.53
C MET A 272 4.94 -15.34 6.16
N THR A 273 4.09 -14.40 5.79
CA THR A 273 2.68 -14.67 5.44
C THR A 273 2.22 -13.65 4.42
N ARG A 274 1.49 -14.11 3.42
CA ARG A 274 0.84 -13.25 2.44
C ARG A 274 -0.68 -13.32 2.60
N GLY A 275 -1.32 -12.14 2.68
CA GLY A 275 -2.74 -11.97 2.90
C GLY A 275 -3.15 -11.86 4.37
N CYS A 276 -4.42 -11.46 4.59
CA CYS A 276 -5.03 -11.31 5.92
C CYS A 276 -6.51 -11.67 5.83
N ALA A 277 -6.98 -12.63 6.65
CA ALA A 277 -8.38 -13.11 6.67
C ALA A 277 -9.26 -12.38 7.70
N ARG A 278 -8.81 -11.25 8.26
CA ARG A 278 -9.54 -10.59 9.35
C ARG A 278 -10.77 -9.83 8.89
N GLY A 279 -10.80 -9.40 7.62
CA GLY A 279 -11.96 -8.76 7.01
C GLY A 279 -12.31 -7.40 7.60
N CYS A 280 -11.31 -6.64 8.08
CA CYS A 280 -11.52 -5.25 8.46
C CYS A 280 -12.05 -4.48 7.23
N ARG A 281 -13.20 -3.80 7.37
CA ARG A 281 -13.98 -3.26 6.24
C ARG A 281 -13.29 -2.14 5.47
N PHE A 282 -12.32 -1.48 6.08
CA PHE A 282 -11.53 -0.41 5.46
C PHE A 282 -10.24 -0.88 4.79
N CYS A 283 -9.78 -2.12 5.07
CA CYS A 283 -8.39 -2.52 4.81
C CYS A 283 -8.24 -3.21 3.45
N LEU A 284 -7.57 -2.56 2.51
CA LEU A 284 -7.30 -3.09 1.16
C LEU A 284 -6.59 -4.45 1.19
N ALA A 285 -5.58 -4.63 2.05
CA ALA A 285 -4.82 -5.90 2.15
C ALA A 285 -5.70 -7.10 2.56
N GLY A 286 -6.80 -6.86 3.29
CA GLY A 286 -7.75 -7.90 3.68
C GLY A 286 -8.62 -8.42 2.53
N TYR A 287 -8.59 -7.78 1.37
CA TYR A 287 -9.38 -8.17 0.20
C TYR A 287 -8.50 -8.50 -1.01
N THR A 288 -7.43 -7.73 -1.23
CA THR A 288 -6.58 -7.89 -2.42
C THR A 288 -5.53 -8.99 -2.30
N SER A 289 -5.29 -9.54 -1.11
CA SER A 289 -4.21 -10.53 -0.89
C SER A 289 -4.71 -11.89 -0.40
N LEU A 290 -6.01 -12.17 -0.51
CA LEU A 290 -6.60 -13.47 -0.18
C LEU A 290 -6.29 -14.53 -1.26
N PRO A 291 -6.29 -15.83 -0.92
CA PRO A 291 -6.37 -16.40 0.44
C PRO A 291 -5.10 -16.14 1.26
N VAL A 292 -5.21 -16.31 2.58
CA VAL A 292 -4.01 -16.26 3.44
C VAL A 292 -3.12 -17.48 3.17
N ARG A 293 -1.83 -17.24 2.98
CA ARG A 293 -0.83 -18.29 2.73
C ARG A 293 0.35 -18.06 3.65
N HIS A 294 0.61 -19.05 4.51
CA HIS A 294 1.72 -19.03 5.45
C HIS A 294 2.91 -19.79 4.85
N ARG A 295 4.12 -19.31 5.10
CA ARG A 295 5.34 -20.05 4.81
C ARG A 295 5.61 -21.05 5.92
N HIS A 296 6.16 -22.21 5.55
CA HIS A 296 6.57 -23.21 6.53
C HIS A 296 7.73 -22.68 7.40
N VAL A 297 7.72 -23.05 8.68
CA VAL A 297 8.75 -22.59 9.63
C VAL A 297 10.16 -22.95 9.16
N ASP A 298 10.35 -24.15 8.64
CA ASP A 298 11.67 -24.59 8.14
C ASP A 298 12.16 -23.70 7.00
N HIS A 299 11.28 -23.38 6.04
CA HIS A 299 11.58 -22.46 4.93
C HIS A 299 11.92 -21.03 5.44
N LEU A 300 11.22 -20.58 6.48
CA LEU A 300 11.51 -19.30 7.13
C LEU A 300 12.85 -19.31 7.85
N ILE A 301 13.19 -20.40 8.55
CA ILE A 301 14.47 -20.51 9.26
C ILE A 301 15.65 -20.56 8.26
N GLU A 302 15.52 -21.22 7.12
CA GLU A 302 16.53 -21.17 6.06
C GLU A 302 16.80 -19.72 5.61
N ALA A 303 15.74 -18.94 5.38
CA ALA A 303 15.87 -17.51 5.02
C ALA A 303 16.48 -16.67 6.17
N VAL A 304 16.10 -16.95 7.41
CA VAL A 304 16.65 -16.31 8.61
C VAL A 304 18.15 -16.59 8.75
N GLU A 305 18.59 -17.83 8.56
CA GLU A 305 20.00 -18.20 8.64
C GLU A 305 20.84 -17.55 7.54
N GLN A 306 20.28 -17.42 6.32
CA GLN A 306 20.92 -16.67 5.24
C GLN A 306 21.04 -15.18 5.63
N GLY A 307 19.94 -14.58 6.07
CA GLY A 307 19.90 -13.16 6.45
C GLY A 307 20.80 -12.84 7.63
N ARG A 308 20.89 -13.72 8.64
CA ARG A 308 21.69 -13.54 9.84
C ARG A 308 23.20 -13.42 9.54
N ARG A 309 23.67 -14.02 8.46
CA ARG A 309 25.07 -13.86 8.00
C ARG A 309 25.38 -12.43 7.56
N LEU A 310 24.35 -11.67 7.19
CA LEU A 310 24.45 -10.31 6.67
C LEU A 310 24.00 -9.26 7.69
N ARG A 311 22.98 -9.55 8.48
CA ARG A 311 22.39 -8.67 9.49
C ARG A 311 21.95 -9.48 10.70
N LYS A 312 22.24 -9.01 11.90
CA LYS A 312 21.80 -9.67 13.14
C LYS A 312 20.29 -9.58 13.32
N ARG A 313 19.70 -8.43 12.92
CA ARG A 313 18.25 -8.17 13.03
C ARG A 313 17.52 -8.66 11.79
N ILE A 314 16.53 -9.51 12.02
CA ILE A 314 15.65 -10.07 10.99
C ILE A 314 14.26 -9.48 11.16
N GLY A 315 13.79 -8.78 10.12
CA GLY A 315 12.44 -8.22 10.07
C GLY A 315 11.46 -9.21 9.41
N LEU A 316 10.51 -9.71 10.18
CA LEU A 316 9.44 -10.56 9.64
C LEU A 316 8.29 -9.67 9.12
N ILE A 317 7.98 -9.82 7.84
CA ILE A 317 6.99 -9.02 7.13
C ILE A 317 5.73 -9.82 6.88
N SER A 318 4.59 -9.25 7.27
CA SER A 318 3.24 -9.76 6.99
C SER A 318 2.20 -8.68 7.25
N ALA A 319 1.03 -8.80 6.64
CA ALA A 319 -0.14 -7.96 6.97
C ALA A 319 -0.68 -8.21 8.39
N ALA A 320 -0.46 -9.42 8.94
CA ALA A 320 -0.84 -9.81 10.29
C ALA A 320 0.15 -10.84 10.83
N THR A 321 1.32 -10.37 11.28
CA THR A 321 2.46 -11.23 11.67
C THR A 321 2.09 -12.21 12.79
N SER A 322 1.35 -11.75 13.78
CA SER A 322 0.93 -12.59 14.93
C SER A 322 -0.20 -13.60 14.60
N ASP A 323 -0.71 -13.62 13.38
CA ASP A 323 -1.68 -14.64 12.94
C ASP A 323 -1.02 -15.92 12.38
N HIS A 324 0.30 -15.96 12.28
CA HIS A 324 0.99 -17.16 11.83
C HIS A 324 0.80 -18.30 12.86
N PRO A 325 0.31 -19.48 12.43
CA PRO A 325 -0.10 -20.54 13.36
C PRO A 325 1.06 -21.09 14.22
N GLN A 326 2.29 -20.98 13.74
CA GLN A 326 3.49 -21.46 14.43
C GLN A 326 4.45 -20.32 14.80
N LEU A 327 3.90 -19.11 15.11
CA LEU A 327 4.73 -17.95 15.41
C LEU A 327 5.70 -18.19 16.57
N GLU A 328 5.24 -18.72 17.70
CA GLU A 328 6.10 -18.94 18.88
C GLU A 328 7.21 -19.96 18.61
N GLN A 329 6.91 -21.01 17.85
CA GLN A 329 7.93 -21.97 17.41
C GLN A 329 8.98 -21.30 16.51
N LEU A 330 8.55 -20.46 15.57
CA LEU A 330 9.46 -19.69 14.71
C LEU A 330 10.36 -18.77 15.55
N LEU A 331 9.77 -18.00 16.47
CA LEU A 331 10.52 -17.07 17.34
C LEU A 331 11.54 -17.80 18.22
N ALA A 332 11.16 -18.94 18.81
CA ALA A 332 12.07 -19.76 19.60
C ALA A 332 13.30 -20.19 18.78
N ARG A 333 13.07 -20.76 17.58
CA ARG A 333 14.15 -21.17 16.67
C ARG A 333 15.02 -19.97 16.20
N MET A 334 14.41 -18.81 15.95
CA MET A 334 15.16 -17.59 15.59
C MET A 334 16.11 -17.14 16.72
N LEU A 335 15.64 -17.21 17.97
CA LEU A 335 16.48 -16.89 19.14
C LEU A 335 17.59 -17.93 19.33
N GLU A 336 17.33 -19.22 19.11
CA GLU A 336 18.33 -20.30 19.16
C GLU A 336 19.46 -20.09 18.15
N VAL A 337 19.15 -19.68 16.92
CA VAL A 337 20.17 -19.34 15.91
C VAL A 337 20.81 -17.96 16.15
N GLY A 338 20.42 -17.25 17.20
CA GLY A 338 21.00 -15.95 17.60
C GLY A 338 20.58 -14.76 16.72
N ALA A 339 19.40 -14.81 16.10
CA ALA A 339 18.82 -13.71 15.37
C ALA A 339 18.03 -12.76 16.31
N ASP A 340 18.19 -11.45 16.14
CA ASP A 340 17.32 -10.47 16.77
C ASP A 340 16.03 -10.32 15.94
N VAL A 341 14.89 -10.46 16.59
CA VAL A 341 13.58 -10.44 15.94
C VAL A 341 13.02 -9.02 15.85
N SER A 342 12.49 -8.65 14.68
CA SER A 342 11.66 -7.47 14.47
C SER A 342 10.37 -7.86 13.75
N LEU A 343 9.23 -7.38 14.23
CA LEU A 343 7.91 -7.71 13.65
C LEU A 343 7.25 -6.45 13.11
N SER A 344 6.74 -6.50 11.88
CA SER A 344 6.14 -5.35 11.21
C SER A 344 4.76 -4.99 11.74
N SER A 345 3.95 -5.96 12.12
CA SER A 345 2.56 -5.73 12.54
C SER A 345 2.14 -6.78 13.55
N LEU A 346 1.64 -6.31 14.69
CA LEU A 346 1.17 -7.15 15.77
C LEU A 346 -0.35 -6.98 15.95
N ARG A 347 -1.05 -8.09 16.02
CA ARG A 347 -2.44 -8.07 16.45
C ARG A 347 -2.50 -8.08 17.97
N ILE A 348 -3.32 -7.20 18.49
CA ILE A 348 -3.51 -6.97 19.92
C ILE A 348 -3.96 -8.24 20.65
N ASP A 349 -4.94 -8.95 20.07
CA ASP A 349 -5.52 -10.20 20.61
C ASP A 349 -4.58 -11.42 20.52
N ARG A 350 -3.38 -11.27 19.98
CA ARG A 350 -2.40 -12.34 19.81
C ARG A 350 -1.06 -12.05 20.50
N ILE A 351 -1.02 -11.02 21.32
CA ILE A 351 0.18 -10.70 22.11
C ILE A 351 0.24 -11.67 23.29
N SER A 352 1.33 -12.44 23.39
CA SER A 352 1.60 -13.36 24.50
C SER A 352 2.80 -12.90 25.30
N PRO A 353 2.95 -13.35 26.55
CA PRO A 353 4.15 -13.07 27.35
C PRO A 353 5.43 -13.51 26.66
N PHE A 354 5.43 -14.68 25.99
CA PHE A 354 6.58 -15.18 25.24
C PHE A 354 6.95 -14.26 24.06
N LEU A 355 5.93 -13.77 23.32
CA LEU A 355 6.16 -12.82 22.24
C LEU A 355 6.81 -11.53 22.74
N VAL A 356 6.31 -10.97 23.86
CA VAL A 356 6.88 -9.76 24.47
C VAL A 356 8.32 -10.03 24.92
N GLU A 357 8.60 -11.16 25.58
CA GLU A 357 9.95 -11.56 25.98
C GLU A 357 10.90 -11.65 24.78
N ALA A 358 10.50 -12.33 23.70
CA ALA A 358 11.29 -12.46 22.48
C ALA A 358 11.65 -11.11 21.86
N LEU A 359 10.69 -10.16 21.83
CA LEU A 359 10.91 -8.81 21.34
C LEU A 359 11.87 -8.01 22.24
N VAL A 360 11.70 -8.11 23.55
CA VAL A 360 12.58 -7.41 24.52
C VAL A 360 14.00 -7.94 24.45
N ARG A 361 14.19 -9.27 24.38
CA ARG A 361 15.51 -9.91 24.18
C ARG A 361 16.17 -9.46 22.87
N SER A 362 15.38 -9.18 21.85
CA SER A 362 15.84 -8.65 20.55
C SER A 362 16.06 -7.12 20.56
N GLY A 363 15.95 -6.46 21.71
CA GLY A 363 16.19 -5.03 21.86
C GLY A 363 15.04 -4.12 21.40
N THR A 364 13.82 -4.65 21.27
CA THR A 364 12.63 -3.86 20.89
C THR A 364 12.31 -2.84 21.98
N ARG A 365 12.23 -1.57 21.60
CA ARG A 365 11.92 -0.45 22.49
C ARG A 365 10.54 0.15 22.26
N THR A 366 9.87 -0.26 21.19
CA THR A 366 8.55 0.26 20.82
C THR A 366 7.69 -0.89 20.33
N ILE A 367 6.51 -1.04 20.93
CA ILE A 367 5.45 -1.92 20.39
C ILE A 367 4.38 -1.07 19.74
N THR A 368 3.87 -1.53 18.59
CA THR A 368 2.80 -0.85 17.87
C THR A 368 1.51 -1.65 18.00
N LEU A 369 0.47 -0.99 18.49
CA LEU A 369 -0.86 -1.52 18.65
C LEU A 369 -1.82 -0.71 17.77
N ALA A 370 -2.72 -1.38 17.06
CA ALA A 370 -3.68 -0.75 16.17
C ALA A 370 -5.11 -1.09 16.57
N PRO A 371 -5.70 -0.41 17.57
CA PRO A 371 -7.12 -0.54 17.90
C PRO A 371 -8.02 -0.06 16.76
N GLU A 372 -7.56 0.92 15.97
CA GLU A 372 -8.18 1.63 14.86
C GLU A 372 -9.34 2.54 15.28
N ALA A 373 -10.14 2.18 16.29
CA ALA A 373 -11.23 2.99 16.83
C ALA A 373 -11.28 2.92 18.35
N GLY A 374 -11.74 4.00 18.98
CA GLY A 374 -11.83 4.13 20.45
C GLY A 374 -12.96 3.31 21.04
N SER A 375 -14.17 3.50 20.53
CA SER A 375 -15.37 2.83 21.04
C SER A 375 -15.51 1.40 20.53
N GLN A 376 -16.17 0.55 21.33
CA GLN A 376 -16.50 -0.82 20.91
C GLN A 376 -17.43 -0.79 19.69
N ARG A 377 -18.42 0.11 19.70
CA ARG A 377 -19.32 0.31 18.57
C ARG A 377 -18.57 0.53 17.26
N MET A 378 -17.60 1.43 17.25
CA MET A 378 -16.83 1.69 16.03
C MET A 378 -15.91 0.54 15.65
N ARG A 379 -15.32 -0.18 16.62
CA ARG A 379 -14.56 -1.40 16.32
C ARG A 379 -15.44 -2.48 15.66
N ASP A 380 -16.72 -2.56 16.03
CA ASP A 380 -17.69 -3.48 15.42
C ASP A 380 -18.10 -3.00 14.01
N VAL A 381 -18.32 -1.69 13.82
CA VAL A 381 -18.58 -1.08 12.50
C VAL A 381 -17.45 -1.38 11.51
N ILE A 382 -16.20 -1.27 11.92
CA ILE A 382 -15.04 -1.55 11.04
C ILE A 382 -14.65 -3.04 11.01
N ASN A 383 -15.38 -3.91 11.72
CA ASN A 383 -15.08 -5.35 11.86
C ASN A 383 -13.66 -5.63 12.38
N LYS A 384 -13.18 -4.83 13.35
CA LYS A 384 -11.84 -5.02 13.92
C LYS A 384 -11.75 -6.22 14.84
N ARG A 385 -12.88 -6.65 15.44
CA ARG A 385 -12.99 -7.82 16.33
C ARG A 385 -11.98 -7.79 17.48
N LEU A 386 -11.89 -6.66 18.16
CA LEU A 386 -11.11 -6.45 19.37
C LEU A 386 -12.02 -5.94 20.48
N THR A 387 -11.92 -6.53 21.68
CA THR A 387 -12.60 -6.02 22.86
C THR A 387 -11.72 -4.98 23.58
N HIS A 388 -12.33 -4.18 24.44
CA HIS A 388 -11.63 -3.22 25.28
C HIS A 388 -10.58 -3.91 26.17
N GLU A 389 -10.98 -5.03 26.82
CA GLU A 389 -10.12 -5.80 27.72
C GLU A 389 -8.88 -6.35 27.01
N GLN A 390 -9.02 -6.81 25.76
CA GLN A 390 -7.88 -7.30 24.98
C GLN A 390 -6.87 -6.18 24.71
N ILE A 391 -7.35 -4.96 24.44
CA ILE A 391 -6.47 -3.82 24.17
C ILE A 391 -5.72 -3.42 25.43
N VAL A 392 -6.41 -3.31 26.56
CA VAL A 392 -5.84 -2.96 27.85
C VAL A 392 -4.84 -4.04 28.31
N HIS A 393 -5.20 -5.31 28.18
CA HIS A 393 -4.31 -6.43 28.53
C HIS A 393 -3.01 -6.43 27.72
N ALA A 394 -3.05 -6.10 26.43
CA ALA A 394 -1.84 -5.97 25.62
C ALA A 394 -0.91 -4.85 26.13
N ALA A 395 -1.47 -3.75 26.61
CA ALA A 395 -0.71 -2.67 27.23
C ALA A 395 -0.04 -3.11 28.55
N GLU A 396 -0.76 -3.87 29.39
CA GLU A 396 -0.20 -4.47 30.62
C GLU A 396 0.96 -5.42 30.30
N LEU A 397 0.80 -6.31 29.31
CA LEU A 397 1.87 -7.22 28.90
C LEU A 397 3.11 -6.46 28.41
N ALA A 398 2.92 -5.39 27.63
CA ALA A 398 4.01 -4.52 27.21
C ALA A 398 4.72 -3.85 28.40
N GLY A 399 3.95 -3.35 29.36
CA GLY A 399 4.47 -2.77 30.61
C GLY A 399 5.26 -3.78 31.44
N ARG A 400 4.70 -4.98 31.70
CA ARG A 400 5.37 -6.08 32.42
C ARG A 400 6.67 -6.51 31.74
N GLY A 401 6.70 -6.54 30.42
CA GLY A 401 7.92 -6.82 29.66
C GLY A 401 8.93 -5.68 29.68
N GLY A 402 8.60 -4.52 30.25
CA GLY A 402 9.51 -3.36 30.33
C GLY A 402 9.66 -2.62 29.01
N ILE A 403 8.71 -2.72 28.07
CA ILE A 403 8.73 -1.98 26.80
C ILE A 403 8.50 -0.49 27.08
N PRO A 404 9.46 0.40 26.76
CA PRO A 404 9.37 1.80 27.18
C PRO A 404 8.38 2.64 26.36
N ARG A 405 7.95 2.18 25.17
CA ARG A 405 7.03 2.95 24.32
C ARG A 405 5.97 2.08 23.69
N ILE A 406 4.72 2.54 23.77
CA ILE A 406 3.56 1.98 23.05
C ILE A 406 3.12 3.02 22.04
N LYS A 407 3.05 2.62 20.75
CA LYS A 407 2.56 3.44 19.65
C LYS A 407 1.18 2.94 19.25
N LEU A 408 0.19 3.83 19.27
CA LEU A 408 -1.19 3.51 18.94
C LEU A 408 -1.55 4.07 17.56
N TYR A 409 -2.25 3.28 16.76
CA TYR A 409 -2.82 3.73 15.51
C TYR A 409 -4.35 3.75 15.59
N PHE A 410 -4.91 4.89 15.17
CA PHE A 410 -6.35 5.10 15.07
C PHE A 410 -6.71 5.77 13.76
N ILE A 411 -7.92 5.50 13.30
CA ILE A 411 -8.54 6.13 12.15
C ILE A 411 -9.60 7.09 12.67
N VAL A 412 -9.68 8.28 12.11
CA VAL A 412 -10.73 9.27 12.37
C VAL A 412 -11.54 9.51 11.10
N GLY A 413 -12.81 9.88 11.24
CA GLY A 413 -13.70 10.05 10.09
C GLY A 413 -14.23 8.73 9.53
N LEU A 414 -14.30 7.70 10.36
CA LEU A 414 -14.92 6.43 9.99
C LEU A 414 -16.43 6.60 9.73
N PRO A 415 -17.03 5.80 8.84
CA PRO A 415 -18.46 5.85 8.56
C PRO A 415 -19.30 5.72 9.84
N GLY A 416 -20.16 6.71 10.12
CA GLY A 416 -21.01 6.74 11.31
C GLY A 416 -20.30 7.09 12.62
N GLU A 417 -19.04 7.52 12.59
CA GLU A 417 -18.29 7.97 13.78
C GLU A 417 -18.86 9.29 14.33
N THR A 418 -19.00 9.36 15.64
CA THR A 418 -19.43 10.54 16.38
C THR A 418 -18.28 11.14 17.20
N ASP A 419 -18.48 12.36 17.71
CA ASP A 419 -17.50 12.98 18.61
C ASP A 419 -17.33 12.22 19.93
N ASP A 420 -18.36 11.47 20.37
CA ASP A 420 -18.26 10.61 21.57
C ASP A 420 -17.34 9.42 21.32
N ASP A 421 -17.40 8.79 20.14
CA ASP A 421 -16.45 7.75 19.75
C ASP A 421 -15.00 8.25 19.74
N VAL A 422 -14.81 9.51 19.33
CA VAL A 422 -13.47 10.17 19.36
C VAL A 422 -13.02 10.49 20.79
N ARG A 423 -13.96 10.84 21.70
CA ARG A 423 -13.64 11.00 23.13
C ARG A 423 -13.24 9.65 23.77
N GLU A 424 -13.93 8.57 23.40
CA GLU A 424 -13.56 7.22 23.84
C GLU A 424 -12.18 6.80 23.34
N LEU A 425 -11.76 7.24 22.12
CA LEU A 425 -10.40 7.02 21.63
C LEU A 425 -9.36 7.69 22.57
N ALA A 426 -9.62 8.92 22.98
CA ALA A 426 -8.74 9.61 23.90
C ALA A 426 -8.73 8.93 25.28
N ALA A 427 -9.90 8.52 25.81
CA ALA A 427 -10.01 7.81 27.09
C ALA A 427 -9.24 6.48 27.07
N LEU A 428 -9.42 5.66 26.02
CA LEU A 428 -8.69 4.40 25.83
C LEU A 428 -7.17 4.62 25.77
N SER A 429 -6.71 5.68 25.10
CA SER A 429 -5.28 6.00 25.03
C SER A 429 -4.70 6.39 26.39
N ALA A 430 -5.46 7.11 27.21
CA ALA A 430 -5.09 7.47 28.58
C ALA A 430 -5.03 6.23 29.48
N GLU A 431 -6.01 5.34 29.41
CA GLU A 431 -6.03 4.09 30.16
C GLU A 431 -4.87 3.17 29.80
N ILE A 432 -4.53 3.04 28.51
CA ILE A 432 -3.35 2.30 28.05
C ILE A 432 -2.07 2.84 28.71
N LEU A 433 -1.91 4.17 28.80
CA LEU A 433 -0.76 4.77 29.46
C LEU A 433 -0.73 4.44 30.96
N GLU A 434 -1.87 4.53 31.63
CA GLU A 434 -2.00 4.22 33.07
C GLU A 434 -1.62 2.77 33.34
N ARG A 435 -2.23 1.82 32.64
CA ARG A 435 -1.97 0.39 32.77
C ARG A 435 -0.52 0.00 32.47
N ALA A 436 0.06 0.57 31.43
CA ALA A 436 1.48 0.35 31.15
C ALA A 436 2.39 0.88 32.27
N ARG A 437 2.05 2.04 32.87
CA ARG A 437 2.82 2.66 33.98
C ARG A 437 2.70 1.94 35.30
N GLU A 438 1.64 1.21 35.56
CA GLU A 438 1.52 0.33 36.75
C GLU A 438 2.70 -0.66 36.83
N HIS A 439 3.20 -1.12 35.68
CA HIS A 439 4.29 -2.10 35.60
C HIS A 439 5.64 -1.47 35.19
N HIS A 440 5.60 -0.40 34.40
CA HIS A 440 6.80 0.30 33.95
C HIS A 440 6.60 1.82 34.04
N ARG A 441 7.03 2.44 35.15
CA ARG A 441 6.83 3.88 35.41
C ARG A 441 7.32 4.80 34.29
N GLY A 442 8.34 4.39 33.53
CA GLY A 442 8.89 5.13 32.38
C GLY A 442 8.14 4.94 31.07
N ALA A 443 7.03 4.17 31.08
CA ALA A 443 6.26 3.91 29.86
C ALA A 443 5.70 5.21 29.28
N ARG A 444 5.76 5.30 27.95
CA ARG A 444 5.23 6.41 27.14
C ARG A 444 4.28 5.87 26.10
N VAL A 445 3.26 6.64 25.79
CA VAL A 445 2.32 6.36 24.70
C VAL A 445 2.44 7.48 23.66
N ALA A 446 2.39 7.10 22.41
CA ALA A 446 2.22 8.01 21.27
C ALA A 446 1.02 7.55 20.44
N VAL A 447 0.21 8.48 19.98
CA VAL A 447 -0.98 8.23 19.16
C VAL A 447 -0.74 8.75 17.75
N ASN A 448 -1.01 7.92 16.75
CA ASN A 448 -1.04 8.32 15.35
C ASN A 448 -2.48 8.27 14.85
N LEU A 449 -2.95 9.37 14.29
CA LEU A 449 -4.28 9.51 13.71
C LEU A 449 -4.19 9.59 12.19
N SER A 450 -4.94 8.73 11.50
CA SER A 450 -5.07 8.79 10.04
C SER A 450 -6.54 9.06 9.69
N PRO A 451 -6.87 10.09 8.89
CA PRO A 451 -8.21 10.23 8.35
C PRO A 451 -8.59 9.01 7.51
N HIS A 452 -9.83 8.58 7.62
CA HIS A 452 -10.34 7.46 6.82
C HIS A 452 -10.33 7.79 5.33
N VAL A 453 -9.70 6.91 4.54
CA VAL A 453 -9.68 6.97 3.08
C VAL A 453 -10.46 5.79 2.54
N PRO A 454 -11.64 5.98 1.93
CA PRO A 454 -12.36 4.90 1.28
C PRO A 454 -11.53 4.35 0.11
N LYS A 455 -11.30 3.04 0.11
CA LYS A 455 -10.47 2.35 -0.87
C LYS A 455 -11.31 1.47 -1.79
N ALA A 456 -11.03 1.51 -3.09
CA ALA A 456 -11.55 0.54 -4.04
C ALA A 456 -11.34 -0.91 -3.57
N GLN A 457 -12.21 -1.83 -3.95
CA GLN A 457 -12.16 -3.26 -3.61
C GLN A 457 -12.29 -3.56 -2.09
N THR A 458 -12.74 -2.60 -1.26
CA THR A 458 -13.05 -2.82 0.17
C THR A 458 -14.55 -2.67 0.42
N ALA A 459 -15.01 -3.12 1.59
CA ALA A 459 -16.42 -2.92 1.96
C ALA A 459 -16.80 -1.43 2.07
N PHE A 460 -15.84 -0.55 2.36
CA PHE A 460 -16.07 0.91 2.45
C PHE A 460 -15.84 1.69 1.16
N GLN A 461 -15.70 1.00 0.04
CA GLN A 461 -15.44 1.64 -1.26
C GLN A 461 -16.56 2.61 -1.71
N TRP A 462 -17.78 2.45 -1.23
CA TRP A 462 -18.95 3.29 -1.56
C TRP A 462 -19.23 4.39 -0.52
N GLU A 463 -18.52 4.39 0.61
CA GLU A 463 -18.71 5.41 1.64
C GLU A 463 -18.18 6.78 1.22
N ALA A 464 -18.85 7.83 1.69
CA ALA A 464 -18.30 9.16 1.58
C ALA A 464 -17.07 9.33 2.47
N MET A 465 -16.10 10.11 2.01
CA MET A 465 -15.02 10.58 2.86
C MET A 465 -15.50 11.76 3.73
N GLU A 466 -15.14 11.76 4.99
CA GLU A 466 -15.42 12.89 5.87
C GLU A 466 -14.72 14.17 5.39
N ASN A 467 -15.36 15.31 5.57
CA ASN A 467 -14.78 16.60 5.18
C ASN A 467 -13.56 16.97 6.05
N VAL A 468 -12.72 17.87 5.50
CA VAL A 468 -11.44 18.25 6.12
C VAL A 468 -11.65 18.99 7.45
N GLU A 469 -12.71 19.80 7.55
CA GLU A 469 -13.04 20.59 8.74
C GLU A 469 -13.37 19.67 9.92
N THR A 470 -14.27 18.71 9.73
CA THR A 470 -14.68 17.78 10.78
C THR A 470 -13.51 16.88 11.19
N SER A 471 -12.76 16.32 10.23
CA SER A 471 -11.56 15.52 10.54
C SER A 471 -10.53 16.34 11.34
N THR A 472 -10.33 17.61 10.97
CA THR A 472 -9.41 18.51 11.70
C THR A 472 -9.91 18.81 13.11
N GLN A 473 -11.22 19.02 13.30
CA GLN A 473 -11.83 19.27 14.61
C GLN A 473 -11.65 18.04 15.52
N ARG A 474 -11.89 16.83 15.02
CA ARG A 474 -11.70 15.56 15.74
C ARG A 474 -10.25 15.34 16.14
N ILE A 475 -9.30 15.58 15.23
CA ILE A 475 -7.87 15.52 15.55
C ILE A 475 -7.53 16.49 16.69
N LYS A 476 -8.01 17.74 16.63
CA LYS A 476 -7.80 18.73 17.70
C LYS A 476 -8.45 18.31 19.02
N LEU A 477 -9.61 17.65 18.99
CA LEU A 477 -10.24 17.10 20.20
C LEU A 477 -9.32 16.11 20.89
N VAL A 478 -8.76 15.15 20.14
CA VAL A 478 -7.81 14.16 20.69
C VAL A 478 -6.54 14.84 21.22
N GLN A 479 -5.97 15.79 20.48
CA GLN A 479 -4.77 16.53 20.90
C GLN A 479 -4.99 17.30 22.22
N ARG A 480 -6.15 17.94 22.37
CA ARG A 480 -6.50 18.67 23.61
C ARG A 480 -6.69 17.74 24.81
N ALA A 481 -7.27 16.57 24.59
CA ALA A 481 -7.49 15.59 25.65
C ALA A 481 -6.20 14.91 26.12
N LEU A 482 -5.29 14.58 25.19
CA LEU A 482 -4.10 13.78 25.45
C LEU A 482 -2.84 14.59 25.76
N GLY A 483 -2.76 15.84 25.29
CA GLY A 483 -1.59 16.72 25.51
C GLY A 483 -1.25 16.92 26.99
N PRO A 484 -2.22 17.22 27.89
CA PRO A 484 -1.95 17.36 29.33
C PRO A 484 -1.41 16.09 30.01
N LEU A 485 -1.66 14.90 29.42
CA LEU A 485 -1.16 13.62 29.91
C LEU A 485 0.26 13.28 29.42
N GLY A 486 0.84 14.13 28.56
CA GLY A 486 2.14 13.92 27.94
C GLY A 486 2.14 12.85 26.86
N ILE A 487 0.98 12.57 26.25
CA ILE A 487 0.85 11.66 25.09
C ILE A 487 1.07 12.48 23.82
N ASP A 488 2.07 12.06 23.02
CA ASP A 488 2.37 12.67 21.71
C ASP A 488 1.31 12.24 20.70
N VAL A 489 0.61 13.21 20.09
CA VAL A 489 -0.42 12.96 19.08
C VAL A 489 0.05 13.45 17.72
N ARG A 490 0.32 12.51 16.83
CA ARG A 490 0.70 12.73 15.44
C ARG A 490 -0.48 12.43 14.53
N PHE A 491 -0.51 13.05 13.37
CA PHE A 491 -1.61 12.82 12.42
C PHE A 491 -1.15 13.01 10.98
N GLU A 492 -1.85 12.36 10.07
CA GLU A 492 -1.75 12.62 8.65
C GLU A 492 -2.66 13.78 8.26
N ALA A 493 -2.19 14.65 7.35
CA ALA A 493 -2.93 15.85 6.96
C ALA A 493 -4.23 15.47 6.22
N PRO A 494 -5.43 15.89 6.73
CA PRO A 494 -6.70 15.55 6.09
C PRO A 494 -6.79 15.95 4.61
N ALA A 495 -6.18 17.09 4.23
CA ALA A 495 -6.14 17.54 2.85
C ALA A 495 -5.34 16.60 1.92
N ALA A 496 -4.25 15.99 2.41
CA ALA A 496 -3.50 15.01 1.62
C ALA A 496 -4.28 13.69 1.48
N GLN A 497 -4.96 13.26 2.54
CA GLN A 497 -5.81 12.07 2.52
C GLN A 497 -7.03 12.23 1.59
N ARG A 498 -7.55 13.46 1.46
CA ARG A 498 -8.60 13.80 0.48
C ARG A 498 -8.12 13.57 -0.96
N VAL A 499 -6.91 13.99 -1.30
CA VAL A 499 -6.31 13.70 -2.61
C VAL A 499 -6.14 12.20 -2.81
N GLN A 500 -5.65 11.49 -1.80
CA GLN A 500 -5.50 10.05 -1.84
C GLN A 500 -6.84 9.33 -2.09
N ALA A 501 -7.93 9.79 -1.47
CA ALA A 501 -9.26 9.21 -1.68
C ALA A 501 -9.77 9.40 -3.11
N ILE A 502 -9.54 10.58 -3.71
CA ILE A 502 -9.85 10.84 -5.12
C ILE A 502 -9.08 9.87 -6.02
N LEU A 503 -7.79 9.68 -5.78
CA LEU A 503 -6.96 8.76 -6.56
C LEU A 503 -7.33 7.29 -6.34
N ALA A 504 -7.70 6.91 -5.12
CA ALA A 504 -8.07 5.53 -4.81
C ALA A 504 -9.38 5.09 -5.49
N ARG A 505 -10.31 6.04 -5.75
CA ARG A 505 -11.62 5.76 -6.34
C ARG A 505 -11.84 6.39 -7.71
N GLY A 506 -10.82 7.08 -8.22
CA GLY A 506 -10.89 7.80 -9.48
C GLY A 506 -10.91 6.90 -10.72
N ASP A 507 -11.16 7.52 -11.85
CA ASP A 507 -11.19 6.89 -13.16
C ASP A 507 -10.11 7.49 -14.09
N ARG A 508 -10.05 7.01 -15.35
CA ARG A 508 -9.01 7.40 -16.32
C ARG A 508 -9.00 8.87 -16.72
N ARG A 509 -10.08 9.62 -16.42
CA ARG A 509 -10.12 11.08 -16.61
C ARG A 509 -9.16 11.82 -15.67
N LEU A 510 -8.65 11.16 -14.62
CA LEU A 510 -7.64 11.72 -13.73
C LEU A 510 -6.23 11.78 -14.34
N ALA A 511 -5.91 10.97 -15.35
CA ALA A 511 -4.56 10.93 -15.93
C ALA A 511 -4.09 12.31 -16.45
N PRO A 512 -4.84 13.06 -17.28
CA PRO A 512 -4.43 14.40 -17.69
C PRO A 512 -4.32 15.37 -16.50
N VAL A 513 -5.17 15.24 -15.48
CA VAL A 513 -5.08 16.07 -14.25
C VAL A 513 -3.78 15.81 -13.51
N LEU A 514 -3.39 14.54 -13.37
CA LEU A 514 -2.11 14.13 -12.75
C LEU A 514 -0.93 14.71 -13.54
N LEU A 515 -0.98 14.70 -14.87
CA LEU A 515 0.06 15.24 -15.73
C LEU A 515 0.21 16.77 -15.64
N ASP A 516 -0.87 17.48 -15.35
CA ASP A 516 -0.89 18.94 -15.20
C ASP A 516 -0.58 19.41 -13.77
N THR A 517 -0.56 18.48 -12.81
CA THR A 517 -0.38 18.81 -11.40
C THR A 517 1.09 18.76 -11.00
N GLN A 518 1.66 19.93 -10.71
CA GLN A 518 3.03 20.05 -10.23
C GLN A 518 3.15 20.10 -8.72
N ARG A 519 2.06 20.44 -8.02
CA ARG A 519 2.00 20.54 -6.55
C ARG A 519 0.68 19.97 -6.05
N LEU A 520 0.74 19.20 -4.97
CA LEU A 520 -0.44 18.54 -4.40
C LEU A 520 -1.59 19.52 -4.13
N GLN A 521 -1.27 20.73 -3.66
CA GLN A 521 -2.27 21.78 -3.38
C GLN A 521 -2.99 22.31 -4.63
N GLN A 522 -2.45 22.06 -5.83
CA GLN A 522 -3.06 22.46 -7.11
C GLN A 522 -4.00 21.39 -7.68
N PHE A 523 -3.98 20.17 -7.12
CA PHE A 523 -4.66 19.03 -7.69
C PHE A 523 -6.17 19.25 -7.86
N GLU A 524 -6.87 19.70 -6.81
CA GLU A 524 -8.32 19.95 -6.90
C GLU A 524 -8.66 21.14 -7.81
N LEU A 525 -7.79 22.15 -7.89
CA LEU A 525 -7.95 23.23 -8.87
C LEU A 525 -7.80 22.69 -10.30
N ASN A 526 -6.84 21.82 -10.53
CA ASN A 526 -6.64 21.20 -11.83
C ASN A 526 -7.78 20.24 -12.20
N LEU A 527 -8.33 19.49 -11.22
CA LEU A 527 -9.56 18.70 -11.44
C LEU A 527 -10.67 19.57 -12.03
N ARG A 528 -10.98 20.71 -11.40
CA ARG A 528 -12.04 21.62 -11.88
C ARG A 528 -11.72 22.21 -13.25
N LYS A 529 -10.45 22.50 -13.56
CA LYS A 529 -10.04 22.95 -14.91
C LYS A 529 -10.30 21.90 -15.99
N HIS A 530 -10.19 20.62 -15.63
CA HIS A 530 -10.51 19.49 -16.51
C HIS A 530 -12.00 19.10 -16.48
N GLY A 531 -12.86 19.93 -15.86
CA GLY A 531 -14.31 19.70 -15.81
C GLY A 531 -14.72 18.59 -14.83
N LEU A 532 -13.85 18.23 -13.89
CA LEU A 532 -14.11 17.19 -12.89
C LEU A 532 -14.38 17.81 -11.52
N ASP A 533 -15.40 17.29 -10.83
CA ASP A 533 -15.73 17.71 -9.48
C ASP A 533 -15.04 16.81 -8.45
N PRO A 534 -14.19 17.33 -7.53
CA PRO A 534 -13.64 16.55 -6.44
C PRO A 534 -14.71 15.83 -5.60
N ASP A 535 -15.85 16.44 -5.37
CA ASP A 535 -16.91 15.90 -4.52
C ASP A 535 -17.62 14.70 -5.16
N PHE A 536 -17.58 14.57 -6.50
CA PHE A 536 -17.99 13.36 -7.20
C PHE A 536 -17.22 12.11 -6.72
N TYR A 537 -15.91 12.23 -6.57
CA TYR A 537 -15.05 11.13 -6.11
C TYR A 537 -15.07 10.92 -4.60
N LEU A 538 -15.44 11.93 -3.82
CA LEU A 538 -15.40 11.91 -2.36
C LEU A 538 -16.75 11.60 -1.72
N GLY A 539 -17.83 11.78 -2.45
CA GLY A 539 -19.18 11.48 -2.02
C GLY A 539 -19.47 9.96 -1.88
N SER A 540 -20.65 9.65 -1.38
CA SER A 540 -21.19 8.29 -1.42
C SER A 540 -21.43 7.88 -2.88
N MET A 541 -21.09 6.63 -3.21
CA MET A 541 -21.32 6.05 -4.53
C MET A 541 -22.48 5.06 -4.47
N ASP A 542 -23.20 4.88 -5.59
CA ASP A 542 -24.22 3.86 -5.70
C ASP A 542 -23.59 2.45 -5.73
N PRO A 543 -23.88 1.59 -4.75
CA PRO A 543 -23.30 0.25 -4.70
C PRO A 543 -23.69 -0.63 -5.91
N ASN A 544 -24.75 -0.29 -6.63
CA ASN A 544 -25.23 -1.05 -7.79
C ASN A 544 -24.73 -0.48 -9.12
N GLY A 545 -24.03 0.66 -9.10
CA GLY A 545 -23.42 1.27 -10.27
C GLY A 545 -22.11 0.58 -10.70
N ILE A 546 -21.68 0.87 -11.93
CA ILE A 546 -20.37 0.42 -12.44
C ILE A 546 -19.29 1.32 -11.86
N MET A 547 -18.33 0.73 -11.14
CA MET A 547 -17.22 1.45 -10.53
C MET A 547 -15.99 1.47 -11.47
N PRO A 548 -15.11 2.49 -11.36
CA PRO A 548 -13.86 2.52 -12.13
C PRO A 548 -13.02 1.23 -11.99
N TRP A 549 -12.99 0.65 -10.82
CA TRP A 549 -12.26 -0.59 -10.54
C TRP A 549 -13.01 -1.88 -10.90
N SER A 550 -14.22 -1.80 -11.46
CA SER A 550 -14.97 -3.00 -11.92
C SER A 550 -14.29 -3.73 -13.09
N LEU A 551 -13.27 -3.10 -13.71
CA LEU A 551 -12.48 -3.72 -14.79
C LEU A 551 -11.50 -4.77 -14.28
N VAL A 552 -11.17 -4.75 -12.98
CA VAL A 552 -10.29 -5.73 -12.34
C VAL A 552 -10.98 -6.39 -11.15
N SER A 553 -10.63 -7.63 -10.85
CA SER A 553 -11.25 -8.38 -9.76
C SER A 553 -10.21 -8.92 -8.80
N THR A 554 -10.40 -8.66 -7.50
CA THR A 554 -9.60 -9.26 -6.42
C THR A 554 -9.98 -10.71 -6.13
N GLY A 555 -11.04 -11.22 -6.76
CA GLY A 555 -11.61 -12.54 -6.48
C GLY A 555 -12.56 -12.57 -5.28
N VAL A 556 -12.77 -11.43 -4.60
CA VAL A 556 -13.81 -11.29 -3.58
C VAL A 556 -15.13 -10.96 -4.29
N PRO A 557 -16.20 -11.75 -4.08
CA PRO A 557 -17.47 -11.47 -4.73
C PRO A 557 -18.06 -10.12 -4.32
N GLU A 558 -18.58 -9.36 -5.27
CA GLU A 558 -19.16 -8.03 -5.02
C GLU A 558 -20.31 -8.07 -4.01
N TRP A 559 -21.18 -9.09 -4.08
CA TRP A 559 -22.25 -9.26 -3.10
C TRP A 559 -21.75 -9.35 -1.66
N TYR A 560 -20.54 -9.90 -1.44
CA TYR A 560 -19.94 -9.96 -0.11
C TYR A 560 -19.51 -8.58 0.37
N LEU A 561 -18.92 -7.76 -0.52
CA LEU A 561 -18.58 -6.37 -0.19
C LEU A 561 -19.83 -5.55 0.12
N LYS A 562 -20.90 -5.71 -0.68
CA LYS A 562 -22.21 -5.07 -0.43
C LYS A 562 -22.83 -5.51 0.92
N GLN A 563 -22.76 -6.81 1.23
CA GLN A 563 -23.20 -7.32 2.54
C GLN A 563 -22.45 -6.67 3.70
N GLU A 564 -21.11 -6.62 3.62
CA GLU A 564 -20.30 -6.04 4.69
C GLU A 564 -20.47 -4.51 4.78
N PHE A 565 -20.69 -3.83 3.66
CA PHE A 565 -21.07 -2.42 3.63
C PHE A 565 -22.41 -2.18 4.33
N GLY A 566 -23.47 -2.89 3.95
CA GLY A 566 -24.79 -2.75 4.57
C GLY A 566 -24.78 -3.12 6.06
N ARG A 567 -24.02 -4.15 6.44
CA ARG A 567 -23.81 -4.52 7.84
C ARG A 567 -23.12 -3.44 8.65
N ALA A 568 -22.10 -2.78 8.10
CA ALA A 568 -21.43 -1.67 8.78
C ALA A 568 -22.38 -0.50 9.04
N ARG A 569 -23.13 -0.10 8.00
CA ARG A 569 -24.12 1.00 8.11
C ARG A 569 -25.21 0.68 9.13
N GLY A 570 -25.72 -0.57 9.15
CA GLY A 570 -26.69 -1.03 10.15
C GLY A 570 -26.14 -0.92 11.58
N LEU A 571 -24.97 -1.43 11.85
CA LEU A 571 -24.29 -1.32 13.15
C LEU A 571 -23.95 0.12 13.53
N GLY A 572 -23.67 0.97 12.55
CA GLY A 572 -23.41 2.40 12.74
C GLY A 572 -24.67 3.27 12.91
N GLY A 573 -25.86 2.69 12.83
CA GLY A 573 -27.13 3.43 12.86
C GLY A 573 -27.34 4.33 11.63
N GLN A 574 -26.72 4.01 10.50
CA GLN A 574 -26.81 4.76 9.25
C GLN A 574 -27.91 4.17 8.33
N GLU A 575 -28.46 4.99 7.46
CA GLU A 575 -29.36 4.53 6.40
C GLU A 575 -28.63 3.53 5.48
N ILE A 576 -29.29 2.40 5.18
CA ILE A 576 -28.77 1.37 4.28
C ILE A 576 -29.43 1.57 2.91
N PRO A 577 -28.65 1.86 1.84
CA PRO A 577 -29.24 1.97 0.51
C PRO A 577 -29.75 0.61 0.03
N MET A 578 -30.54 0.62 -1.06
CA MET A 578 -30.96 -0.62 -1.71
C MET A 578 -29.73 -1.36 -2.22
N LEU A 579 -29.56 -2.61 -1.77
CA LEU A 579 -28.45 -3.49 -2.13
C LEU A 579 -28.99 -4.71 -2.89
N ASP A 580 -28.42 -4.99 -4.05
CA ASP A 580 -28.67 -6.25 -4.76
C ASP A 580 -27.90 -7.38 -4.06
N LEU A 581 -28.60 -8.15 -3.23
CA LEU A 581 -28.00 -9.17 -2.35
C LEU A 581 -28.75 -10.51 -2.48
N PRO A 582 -28.00 -11.64 -2.43
CA PRO A 582 -28.62 -12.94 -2.21
C PRO A 582 -29.41 -12.97 -0.88
N PRO A 583 -30.48 -13.74 -0.76
CA PRO A 583 -31.38 -13.73 0.43
C PRO A 583 -30.66 -13.91 1.76
N LYS A 584 -29.66 -14.79 1.83
CA LYS A 584 -28.86 -15.01 3.05
C LYS A 584 -28.02 -13.77 3.42
N ALA A 585 -27.47 -13.07 2.44
CA ALA A 585 -26.70 -11.86 2.67
C ALA A 585 -27.59 -10.69 3.11
N ALA A 586 -28.78 -10.56 2.54
CA ALA A 586 -29.78 -9.57 2.93
C ALA A 586 -30.22 -9.77 4.40
N ALA A 587 -30.43 -11.01 4.84
CA ALA A 587 -30.77 -11.32 6.24
C ALA A 587 -29.66 -10.89 7.23
N VAL A 588 -28.40 -11.01 6.86
CA VAL A 588 -27.27 -10.55 7.70
C VAL A 588 -27.26 -9.03 7.85
N VAL A 589 -27.58 -8.29 6.79
CA VAL A 589 -27.68 -6.83 6.81
C VAL A 589 -28.84 -6.37 7.68
N GLU A 590 -30.00 -7.00 7.55
CA GLU A 590 -31.18 -6.67 8.35
C GLU A 590 -30.96 -6.94 9.85
N ALA A 591 -30.34 -8.06 10.21
CA ALA A 591 -29.97 -8.33 11.59
C ALA A 591 -29.04 -7.24 12.17
N ALA A 592 -28.09 -6.74 11.39
CA ALA A 592 -27.21 -5.66 11.81
C ALA A 592 -27.96 -4.32 11.98
N ARG A 593 -28.93 -4.03 11.12
CA ARG A 593 -29.80 -2.85 11.22
C ARG A 593 -30.59 -2.85 12.52
N LEU A 594 -31.19 -3.98 12.88
CA LEU A 594 -31.94 -4.13 14.13
C LEU A 594 -31.05 -3.98 15.37
N ALA A 595 -29.82 -4.50 15.32
CA ALA A 595 -28.87 -4.36 16.42
C ALA A 595 -28.41 -2.91 16.61
N GLY A 596 -28.14 -2.17 15.51
CA GLY A 596 -27.70 -0.77 15.55
C GLY A 596 -28.81 0.20 15.99
N SER A 597 -30.09 -0.14 15.77
CA SER A 597 -31.21 0.69 16.22
C SER A 597 -31.56 0.49 17.71
N ALA A 598 -31.00 -0.52 18.36
CA ALA A 598 -31.20 -0.83 19.78
C ALA A 598 -30.05 -0.27 20.68
N ALA A 599 -28.99 0.23 20.11
CA ALA A 599 -27.85 0.85 20.79
C ALA A 599 -27.95 2.37 20.76
#